data_22c8ed4b5f553bdfb02981f17dc100ee
#
_entry.id   22c8ed4b5f553bdfb02981f17dc100ee
#
_cell.length_a   1.000
_cell.length_b   1.000
_cell.length_c   1.000
_cell.angle_alpha   90.00
_cell.angle_beta   90.00
_cell.angle_gamma   90.00
#
_symmetry.space_group_name_H-M   'P 1'
#
loop_
_entity.id
_entity.type
_entity.pdbx_description
1 polymer ?
#
loop_
_entity_poly.entity_id
_entity_poly.type
_entity_poly.pdbx_seq_one_letter_code
_entity_poly.pdbx_strand_id
1 'polypeptide(L)'
;MFRYGEPMAISYAENSQLPIDMNIEGIEVEEEKVVEPFDPTKIRIDARQITIDLILNRIKFGEIELAPDFQRDSDIWNELAKSRLIESMLIRIPLPAFYIDATDENKWVVIDGQQRLTAIKNFVLGEKRTDVFSEVNNEADERKFSLSKLEFLTQFNGKIYDELPRTYQRRINETQITIYLIEKGTPEDVKFNIFRRINTGGLPLSPQEIRHALNQGKVTSFLKTLANSNEFKAATANAIVDKRMAARETILRFLSFKITDFTKYDAPELDTFLNTAMKIMNQMSDTQIEALQEEFLRVMTIAKELFDNDAFRKRSKRSTGRSPINKALFESWSVNLSSLNNDKIKLLKGRKEMLVDEFIKLNEDVRFIDSISEGTGEVARVKYRFSKIKELIEKVLKI
;
A
#
# COMPACT_ATOMS: atom_id res chain seq x y z
N MET A 1 6.25 -48.42 -37.33
CA MET A 1 4.88 -48.14 -36.85
C MET A 1 5.00 -47.73 -35.39
N PHE A 2 5.33 -46.43 -35.15
CA PHE A 2 5.50 -45.89 -33.79
C PHE A 2 4.25 -45.10 -33.43
N ARG A 3 3.57 -45.51 -32.34
CA ARG A 3 2.42 -44.80 -31.80
C ARG A 3 2.93 -43.59 -31.01
N TYR A 4 2.45 -42.41 -31.37
CA TYR A 4 2.60 -41.20 -30.59
C TYR A 4 1.76 -41.32 -29.32
N GLY A 5 2.40 -41.12 -28.15
CA GLY A 5 1.73 -41.01 -26.88
C GLY A 5 1.04 -39.65 -26.73
N GLU A 6 -0.16 -39.69 -26.14
CA GLU A 6 -0.94 -38.51 -25.78
C GLU A 6 -0.21 -37.65 -24.75
N PRO A 7 -0.35 -36.32 -24.77
CA PRO A 7 0.25 -35.45 -23.76
C PRO A 7 -0.48 -35.61 -22.42
N MET A 8 0.28 -35.94 -21.38
CA MET A 8 -0.20 -35.91 -20.01
C MET A 8 -0.69 -34.48 -19.66
N ALA A 9 -1.97 -34.36 -19.36
CA ALA A 9 -2.54 -33.19 -18.75
C ALA A 9 -1.99 -33.08 -17.33
N ILE A 10 -1.12 -32.09 -17.10
CA ILE A 10 -0.68 -31.70 -15.75
C ILE A 10 -1.87 -30.97 -15.12
N SER A 11 -2.59 -31.64 -14.22
CA SER A 11 -3.56 -30.98 -13.36
C SER A 11 -2.82 -30.13 -12.37
N TYR A 12 -2.87 -28.81 -12.55
CA TYR A 12 -2.51 -27.88 -11.49
C TYR A 12 -3.58 -27.99 -10.41
N ALA A 13 -3.24 -28.66 -9.32
CA ALA A 13 -4.04 -28.65 -8.11
C ALA A 13 -4.16 -27.20 -7.63
N GLU A 14 -5.38 -26.69 -7.63
CA GLU A 14 -5.77 -25.46 -6.94
C GLU A 14 -5.50 -25.63 -5.43
N ASN A 15 -4.39 -25.10 -4.98
CA ASN A 15 -4.13 -24.77 -3.59
C ASN A 15 -3.70 -23.31 -3.52
N SER A 16 -4.62 -22.41 -3.85
CA SER A 16 -4.50 -20.99 -3.53
C SER A 16 -4.90 -20.77 -2.06
N GLN A 17 -4.10 -21.28 -1.13
CA GLN A 17 -4.08 -20.70 0.20
C GLN A 17 -3.35 -19.37 0.08
N LEU A 18 -4.12 -18.25 0.01
CA LEU A 18 -3.61 -16.91 0.23
C LEU A 18 -2.83 -16.90 1.56
N PRO A 19 -1.67 -16.24 1.62
CA PRO A 19 -0.91 -16.14 2.86
C PRO A 19 -1.80 -15.57 3.97
N ILE A 20 -1.83 -16.23 5.11
CA ILE A 20 -2.68 -15.98 6.29
C ILE A 20 -2.55 -14.54 6.85
N ASP A 21 -1.63 -13.74 6.34
CA ASP A 21 -1.26 -12.41 6.86
C ASP A 21 -1.96 -11.21 6.16
N MET A 22 -2.93 -11.45 5.27
CA MET A 22 -3.70 -10.36 4.64
C MET A 22 -4.96 -9.94 5.42
N ASN A 23 -5.29 -10.61 6.50
CA ASN A 23 -6.38 -10.19 7.38
C ASN A 23 -5.94 -9.01 8.25
N ILE A 24 -6.21 -7.80 7.79
CA ILE A 24 -6.06 -6.59 8.60
C ILE A 24 -7.25 -6.55 9.56
N GLU A 25 -6.97 -6.69 10.83
CA GLU A 25 -7.96 -6.69 11.90
C GLU A 25 -8.87 -5.45 11.78
N GLY A 26 -10.17 -5.66 11.74
CA GLY A 26 -11.17 -4.59 11.64
C GLY A 26 -11.64 -4.20 10.24
N ILE A 27 -11.01 -4.68 9.18
CA ILE A 27 -11.43 -4.45 7.77
C ILE A 27 -11.86 -5.77 7.13
N GLU A 28 -12.96 -5.74 6.36
CA GLU A 28 -13.41 -6.87 5.56
C GLU A 28 -12.44 -7.16 4.42
N VAL A 29 -12.09 -8.43 4.22
CA VAL A 29 -11.24 -8.85 3.10
C VAL A 29 -12.05 -8.80 1.81
N GLU A 30 -11.53 -8.15 0.79
CA GLU A 30 -12.12 -8.10 -0.54
C GLU A 30 -11.37 -9.06 -1.47
N GLU A 31 -12.09 -9.92 -2.17
CA GLU A 31 -11.53 -10.72 -3.26
C GLU A 31 -11.47 -9.88 -4.53
N GLU A 32 -10.28 -9.52 -4.95
CA GLU A 32 -10.04 -8.82 -6.22
C GLU A 32 -9.91 -9.85 -7.35
N LYS A 33 -10.80 -9.79 -8.34
CA LYS A 33 -10.63 -10.52 -9.59
C LYS A 33 -9.80 -9.65 -10.55
N VAL A 34 -8.68 -10.19 -11.02
CA VAL A 34 -7.93 -9.59 -12.13
C VAL A 34 -8.76 -9.78 -13.40
N VAL A 35 -9.31 -8.70 -13.93
CA VAL A 35 -10.30 -8.74 -15.02
C VAL A 35 -9.64 -8.83 -16.40
N GLU A 36 -8.46 -8.26 -16.59
CA GLU A 36 -7.74 -8.31 -17.87
C GLU A 36 -6.23 -8.53 -17.66
N PRO A 37 -5.61 -9.45 -18.41
CA PRO A 37 -4.16 -9.58 -18.42
C PRO A 37 -3.57 -8.33 -19.11
N PHE A 38 -2.59 -7.68 -18.47
CA PHE A 38 -1.84 -6.60 -19.10
C PHE A 38 -1.12 -7.08 -20.36
N ASP A 39 -0.90 -6.17 -21.31
CA ASP A 39 -0.17 -6.45 -22.55
C ASP A 39 1.34 -6.66 -22.27
N PRO A 40 1.85 -7.91 -22.32
CA PRO A 40 3.25 -8.18 -22.01
C PRO A 40 4.24 -7.54 -23.00
N THR A 41 3.79 -7.12 -24.17
CA THR A 41 4.66 -6.46 -25.17
C THR A 41 5.06 -5.04 -24.74
N LYS A 42 4.35 -4.47 -23.78
CA LYS A 42 4.64 -3.15 -23.21
C LYS A 42 5.62 -3.18 -22.04
N ILE A 43 6.06 -4.37 -21.63
CA ILE A 43 7.04 -4.52 -20.56
C ILE A 43 8.42 -4.12 -21.09
N ARG A 44 9.07 -3.16 -20.43
CA ARG A 44 10.46 -2.77 -20.69
C ARG A 44 11.26 -2.95 -19.42
N ILE A 45 11.96 -4.08 -19.34
CA ILE A 45 12.83 -4.42 -18.20
C ILE A 45 14.22 -4.67 -18.76
N ASP A 46 15.20 -3.93 -18.24
CA ASP A 46 16.62 -4.14 -18.52
C ASP A 46 17.29 -4.84 -17.32
N ALA A 47 17.97 -5.94 -17.57
CA ALA A 47 18.66 -6.72 -16.57
C ALA A 47 20.14 -6.35 -16.54
N ARG A 48 20.62 -5.79 -15.43
CA ARG A 48 22.03 -5.39 -15.27
C ARG A 48 22.68 -6.09 -14.09
N GLN A 49 23.97 -6.36 -14.23
CA GLN A 49 24.81 -6.72 -13.09
C GLN A 49 25.65 -5.50 -12.70
N ILE A 50 25.55 -5.12 -11.45
CA ILE A 50 26.33 -4.00 -10.89
C ILE A 50 26.90 -4.39 -9.53
N THR A 51 27.91 -3.65 -9.07
CA THR A 51 28.51 -3.87 -7.76
C THR A 51 27.72 -3.16 -6.66
N ILE A 52 27.81 -3.68 -5.44
CA ILE A 52 27.24 -3.01 -4.25
C ILE A 52 27.83 -1.61 -4.08
N ASP A 53 29.12 -1.40 -4.36
CA ASP A 53 29.77 -0.07 -4.28
C ASP A 53 29.04 0.95 -5.17
N LEU A 54 28.69 0.59 -6.42
CA LEU A 54 27.98 1.48 -7.32
C LEU A 54 26.59 1.84 -6.79
N ILE A 55 25.85 0.86 -6.27
CA ILE A 55 24.52 1.11 -5.67
C ILE A 55 24.62 2.01 -4.44
N LEU A 56 25.57 1.76 -3.55
CA LEU A 56 25.78 2.57 -2.35
C LEU A 56 26.17 4.01 -2.68
N ASN A 57 26.99 4.21 -3.70
CA ASN A 57 27.31 5.55 -4.19
C ASN A 57 26.06 6.30 -4.69
N ARG A 58 25.22 5.65 -5.50
CA ARG A 58 23.97 6.26 -5.94
C ARG A 58 23.02 6.58 -4.79
N ILE A 59 22.93 5.71 -3.77
CA ILE A 59 22.15 5.97 -2.55
C ILE A 59 22.72 7.20 -1.80
N LYS A 60 24.04 7.29 -1.68
CA LYS A 60 24.73 8.39 -1.00
C LYS A 60 24.44 9.74 -1.67
N PHE A 61 24.35 9.78 -3.00
CA PHE A 61 24.04 10.99 -3.79
C PHE A 61 22.53 11.25 -3.93
N GLY A 62 21.66 10.41 -3.34
CA GLY A 62 20.21 10.58 -3.41
C GLY A 62 19.60 10.21 -4.75
N GLU A 63 20.36 9.55 -5.64
CA GLU A 63 19.90 9.06 -6.94
C GLU A 63 19.05 7.78 -6.82
N ILE A 64 19.14 7.08 -5.68
CA ILE A 64 18.30 5.92 -5.36
C ILE A 64 17.55 6.21 -4.07
N GLU A 65 16.23 6.19 -4.16
CA GLU A 65 15.35 6.28 -3.01
C GLU A 65 15.05 4.87 -2.48
N LEU A 66 15.53 4.62 -1.28
CA LEU A 66 15.09 3.51 -0.45
C LEU A 66 13.81 4.02 0.22
N ALA A 67 12.63 3.56 -0.22
CA ALA A 67 11.31 4.12 0.11
C ALA A 67 11.21 4.54 1.59
N PRO A 68 10.88 5.82 1.85
CA PRO A 68 11.31 6.46 3.10
C PRO A 68 10.35 6.31 4.27
N ASP A 69 9.03 6.23 4.04
CA ASP A 69 8.09 6.57 5.14
C ASP A 69 7.32 5.40 5.75
N PHE A 70 7.07 4.32 5.02
CA PHE A 70 6.26 3.24 5.55
C PHE A 70 7.06 2.15 6.28
N GLN A 71 8.37 2.15 6.12
CA GLN A 71 9.25 1.17 6.78
C GLN A 71 9.88 1.68 8.07
N ARG A 72 9.74 2.96 8.40
CA ARG A 72 10.24 3.50 9.69
C ARG A 72 9.52 2.92 10.91
N ASP A 73 8.26 2.49 10.74
CA ASP A 73 7.48 1.84 11.81
C ASP A 73 7.63 0.32 11.85
N SER A 74 8.36 -0.27 10.90
CA SER A 74 8.65 -1.70 10.84
C SER A 74 10.11 -1.92 10.51
N ASP A 75 10.98 -1.95 11.50
CA ASP A 75 12.28 -2.61 11.41
C ASP A 75 12.02 -4.12 11.25
N ILE A 76 11.54 -4.48 10.04
CA ILE A 76 10.99 -5.81 9.73
C ILE A 76 12.09 -6.86 9.84
N TRP A 77 13.33 -6.47 9.52
CA TRP A 77 14.50 -7.34 9.66
C TRP A 77 15.16 -7.16 11.01
N ASN A 78 15.09 -8.21 11.83
CA ASN A 78 15.85 -8.25 13.06
C ASN A 78 17.37 -8.30 12.78
N GLU A 79 18.18 -8.03 13.79
CA GLU A 79 19.65 -8.01 13.68
C GLU A 79 20.22 -9.32 13.13
N LEU A 80 19.58 -10.45 13.43
CA LEU A 80 19.98 -11.75 12.92
C LEU A 80 19.85 -11.84 11.40
N ALA A 81 18.72 -11.40 10.84
CA ALA A 81 18.49 -11.42 9.39
C ALA A 81 19.45 -10.47 8.66
N LYS A 82 19.68 -9.27 9.21
CA LYS A 82 20.66 -8.30 8.69
C LYS A 82 22.08 -8.92 8.70
N SER A 83 22.50 -9.52 9.80
CA SER A 83 23.82 -10.13 9.93
C SER A 83 24.03 -11.31 8.99
N ARG A 84 23.02 -12.17 8.81
CA ARG A 84 23.07 -13.30 7.87
C ARG A 84 23.14 -12.87 6.41
N LEU A 85 22.49 -11.75 6.06
CA LEU A 85 22.64 -11.17 4.71
C LEU A 85 24.10 -10.77 4.45
N ILE A 86 24.71 -10.04 5.39
CA ILE A 86 26.12 -9.63 5.28
C ILE A 86 27.04 -10.86 5.24
N GLU A 87 26.81 -11.86 6.09
CA GLU A 87 27.56 -13.11 6.07
C GLU A 87 27.47 -13.81 4.71
N SER A 88 26.28 -13.86 4.09
CA SER A 88 26.10 -14.43 2.75
C SER A 88 27.00 -13.75 1.71
N MET A 89 27.11 -12.41 1.76
CA MET A 89 28.03 -11.67 0.88
C MET A 89 29.50 -12.01 1.20
N LEU A 90 29.85 -12.10 2.48
CA LEU A 90 31.21 -12.44 2.92
C LEU A 90 31.66 -13.83 2.47
N ILE A 91 30.75 -14.81 2.42
CA ILE A 91 31.00 -16.17 1.93
C ILE A 91 30.66 -16.35 0.44
N ARG A 92 30.31 -15.26 -0.28
CA ARG A 92 30.04 -15.21 -1.72
C ARG A 92 28.81 -15.98 -2.16
N ILE A 93 27.76 -16.07 -1.34
CA ILE A 93 26.46 -16.55 -1.77
C ILE A 93 25.79 -15.46 -2.60
N PRO A 94 25.29 -15.76 -3.82
CA PRO A 94 24.58 -14.80 -4.63
C PRO A 94 23.32 -14.29 -3.93
N LEU A 95 23.10 -12.98 -3.98
CA LEU A 95 21.87 -12.38 -3.45
C LEU A 95 20.74 -12.51 -4.47
N PRO A 96 19.47 -12.64 -4.02
CA PRO A 96 18.31 -12.54 -4.89
C PRO A 96 18.32 -11.20 -5.64
N ALA A 97 17.80 -11.18 -6.85
CA ALA A 97 17.73 -9.98 -7.68
C ALA A 97 16.97 -8.84 -6.99
N PHE A 98 17.24 -7.62 -7.44
CA PHE A 98 16.58 -6.39 -7.00
C PHE A 98 15.76 -5.83 -8.15
N TYR A 99 14.61 -5.24 -7.84
CA TYR A 99 13.75 -4.61 -8.82
C TYR A 99 13.64 -3.12 -8.52
N ILE A 100 13.86 -2.30 -9.54
CA ILE A 100 14.01 -0.85 -9.41
C ILE A 100 13.19 -0.17 -10.50
N ASP A 101 12.36 0.80 -10.14
CA ASP A 101 11.76 1.73 -11.09
C ASP A 101 12.80 2.78 -11.46
N ALA A 102 13.21 2.77 -12.71
CA ALA A 102 14.17 3.69 -13.31
C ALA A 102 13.53 4.56 -14.40
N THR A 103 12.22 4.80 -14.32
CA THR A 103 11.50 5.67 -15.27
C THR A 103 11.94 7.12 -15.19
N ASP A 104 12.41 7.57 -14.05
CA ASP A 104 13.20 8.80 -13.90
C ASP A 104 14.68 8.42 -13.84
N GLU A 105 15.45 8.84 -14.85
CA GLU A 105 16.88 8.57 -14.95
C GLU A 105 17.69 9.15 -13.78
N ASN A 106 17.19 10.24 -13.19
CA ASN A 106 17.86 10.94 -12.10
C ASN A 106 17.49 10.38 -10.73
N LYS A 107 16.37 9.68 -10.63
CA LYS A 107 15.85 9.21 -9.33
C LYS A 107 15.23 7.81 -9.46
N TRP A 108 15.98 6.82 -9.07
CA TRP A 108 15.52 5.44 -9.04
C TRP A 108 14.79 5.11 -7.75
N VAL A 109 13.73 4.33 -7.83
CA VAL A 109 12.95 3.87 -6.67
C VAL A 109 13.08 2.36 -6.52
N VAL A 110 13.53 1.88 -5.37
CA VAL A 110 13.65 0.45 -5.11
C VAL A 110 12.26 -0.12 -4.81
N ILE A 111 11.87 -1.15 -5.54
CA ILE A 111 10.57 -1.81 -5.44
C ILE A 111 10.67 -3.13 -4.67
N ASP A 112 11.63 -3.99 -5.05
CA ASP A 112 11.94 -5.19 -4.29
C ASP A 112 13.42 -5.24 -3.92
N GLY A 113 13.70 -5.80 -2.75
CA GLY A 113 15.05 -5.84 -2.19
C GLY A 113 15.40 -4.66 -1.29
N GLN A 114 14.45 -3.80 -0.96
CA GLN A 114 14.63 -2.61 -0.15
C GLN A 114 15.22 -2.93 1.23
N GLN A 115 14.68 -3.91 1.96
CA GLN A 115 15.21 -4.34 3.26
C GLN A 115 16.67 -4.81 3.15
N ARG A 116 17.00 -5.52 2.07
CA ARG A 116 18.34 -5.97 1.77
C ARG A 116 19.30 -4.80 1.53
N LEU A 117 18.90 -3.84 0.66
CA LEU A 117 19.72 -2.65 0.40
C LEU A 117 19.85 -1.75 1.63
N THR A 118 18.79 -1.60 2.41
CA THR A 118 18.82 -0.84 3.68
C THR A 118 19.79 -1.48 4.67
N ALA A 119 19.76 -2.80 4.83
CA ALA A 119 20.69 -3.51 5.71
C ALA A 119 22.15 -3.35 5.25
N ILE A 120 22.41 -3.48 3.95
CA ILE A 120 23.75 -3.29 3.37
C ILE A 120 24.22 -1.83 3.56
N LYS A 121 23.35 -0.86 3.23
CA LYS A 121 23.64 0.57 3.45
C LYS A 121 23.97 0.87 4.90
N ASN A 122 23.12 0.42 5.84
CA ASN A 122 23.32 0.71 7.26
C ASN A 122 24.58 0.05 7.82
N PHE A 123 24.99 -1.12 7.26
CA PHE A 123 26.24 -1.76 7.64
C PHE A 123 27.46 -1.01 7.11
N VAL A 124 27.47 -0.58 5.84
CA VAL A 124 28.63 0.02 5.18
C VAL A 124 28.71 1.53 5.43
N LEU A 125 27.61 2.26 5.25
CA LEU A 125 27.56 3.73 5.35
C LEU A 125 27.07 4.23 6.72
N GLY A 126 26.34 3.41 7.47
CA GLY A 126 25.70 3.81 8.71
C GLY A 126 24.27 4.34 8.55
N GLU A 127 23.62 4.57 9.68
CA GLU A 127 22.27 5.13 9.77
C GLU A 127 22.35 6.56 10.32
N LYS A 128 21.73 7.51 9.61
CA LYS A 128 21.66 8.90 10.10
C LYS A 128 20.72 8.95 11.30
N ARG A 129 21.20 9.51 12.41
CA ARG A 129 20.43 9.72 13.62
C ARG A 129 19.42 10.84 13.41
N THR A 130 18.13 10.57 13.63
CA THR A 130 17.05 11.57 13.65
C THR A 130 16.58 11.85 15.08
N ASP A 131 17.48 11.84 16.07
CA ASP A 131 17.13 12.16 17.45
C ASP A 131 16.92 13.67 17.60
N VAL A 132 15.71 14.05 17.96
CA VAL A 132 15.20 15.44 18.10
C VAL A 132 15.90 16.24 19.24
N PHE A 133 16.86 15.64 19.95
CA PHE A 133 17.49 16.26 21.15
C PHE A 133 18.98 16.59 21.04
N SER A 134 19.61 16.50 19.86
CA SER A 134 21.03 16.88 19.73
C SER A 134 21.24 18.07 18.79
N GLU A 135 20.92 19.27 19.26
CA GLU A 135 21.33 20.53 18.61
C GLU A 135 22.80 20.92 18.83
N VAL A 136 23.65 20.02 19.30
CA VAL A 136 25.07 20.34 19.56
C VAL A 136 25.95 19.25 18.97
N ASN A 137 26.60 19.62 17.91
CA ASN A 137 27.76 19.06 17.20
C ASN A 137 27.48 18.61 15.75
N ASN A 138 28.13 19.33 14.83
CA ASN A 138 28.05 19.27 13.37
C ASN A 138 28.76 18.05 12.73
N GLU A 139 28.79 16.90 13.35
CA GLU A 139 29.14 15.62 12.72
C GLU A 139 28.00 14.64 12.96
N ALA A 140 27.29 14.31 11.92
CA ALA A 140 26.25 13.28 11.96
C ALA A 140 26.91 11.94 12.33
N ASP A 141 26.80 11.54 13.59
CA ASP A 141 27.30 10.26 14.08
C ASP A 141 26.52 9.13 13.41
N GLU A 142 27.06 8.63 12.29
CA GLU A 142 26.48 7.54 11.50
C GLU A 142 26.72 6.24 12.23
N ARG A 143 25.70 5.73 12.93
CA ARG A 143 25.83 4.48 13.69
C ARG A 143 25.71 3.28 12.76
N LYS A 144 26.79 2.51 12.63
CA LYS A 144 26.81 1.22 11.93
C LYS A 144 26.39 0.11 12.89
N PHE A 145 25.57 -0.85 12.41
CA PHE A 145 25.24 -2.00 13.23
C PHE A 145 26.40 -3.01 13.28
N SER A 146 26.49 -3.77 14.36
CA SER A 146 27.49 -4.84 14.53
C SER A 146 26.91 -6.19 14.13
N LEU A 147 27.73 -7.04 13.53
CA LEU A 147 27.36 -8.40 13.16
C LEU A 147 27.08 -9.25 14.40
N SER A 148 26.04 -10.06 14.37
CA SER A 148 25.65 -10.92 15.48
C SER A 148 25.18 -12.30 15.00
N LYS A 149 25.46 -13.33 15.80
CA LYS A 149 24.99 -14.71 15.59
C LYS A 149 25.32 -15.25 14.18
N LEU A 150 26.51 -14.98 13.69
CA LEU A 150 27.01 -15.52 12.44
C LEU A 150 27.21 -17.05 12.56
N GLU A 151 26.91 -17.76 11.46
CA GLU A 151 27.02 -19.24 11.43
C GLU A 151 28.40 -19.73 11.01
N PHE A 152 28.99 -19.08 10.01
CA PHE A 152 30.28 -19.51 9.42
C PHE A 152 31.46 -18.64 9.84
N LEU A 153 31.28 -17.33 9.90
CA LEU A 153 32.33 -16.36 10.19
C LEU A 153 32.22 -15.81 11.62
N THR A 154 32.09 -16.71 12.59
CA THR A 154 31.84 -16.39 14.01
C THR A 154 32.84 -15.42 14.62
N GLN A 155 34.10 -15.38 14.09
CA GLN A 155 35.15 -14.44 14.50
C GLN A 155 34.80 -12.96 14.20
N PHE A 156 33.77 -12.70 13.39
CA PHE A 156 33.30 -11.33 13.10
C PHE A 156 32.09 -10.93 13.92
N ASN A 157 31.60 -11.78 14.83
CA ASN A 157 30.57 -11.37 15.77
C ASN A 157 31.02 -10.15 16.59
N GLY A 158 30.14 -9.16 16.73
CA GLY A 158 30.40 -7.89 17.40
C GLY A 158 31.14 -6.86 16.54
N LYS A 159 31.61 -7.19 15.33
CA LYS A 159 32.33 -6.25 14.46
C LYS A 159 31.38 -5.43 13.59
N ILE A 160 31.74 -4.16 13.43
CA ILE A 160 31.16 -3.25 12.41
C ILE A 160 31.99 -3.34 11.12
N TYR A 161 31.50 -2.74 10.04
CA TYR A 161 32.14 -2.76 8.72
C TYR A 161 33.62 -2.33 8.75
N ASP A 162 33.93 -1.24 9.45
CA ASP A 162 35.28 -0.66 9.49
C ASP A 162 36.30 -1.54 10.24
N GLU A 163 35.81 -2.42 11.14
CA GLU A 163 36.62 -3.35 11.90
C GLU A 163 36.90 -4.67 11.15
N LEU A 164 36.26 -4.86 9.98
CA LEU A 164 36.54 -6.03 9.15
C LEU A 164 37.89 -5.87 8.45
N PRO A 165 38.63 -6.97 8.26
CA PRO A 165 39.84 -6.95 7.43
C PRO A 165 39.54 -6.40 6.03
N ARG A 166 40.46 -5.62 5.47
CA ARG A 166 40.28 -4.95 4.15
C ARG A 166 39.82 -5.90 3.04
N THR A 167 40.25 -7.15 3.06
CA THR A 167 39.83 -8.18 2.10
C THR A 167 38.33 -8.43 2.16
N TYR A 168 37.72 -8.43 3.33
CA TYR A 168 36.29 -8.65 3.52
C TYR A 168 35.48 -7.39 3.20
N GLN A 169 35.99 -6.20 3.56
CA GLN A 169 35.36 -4.93 3.13
C GLN A 169 35.29 -4.85 1.60
N ARG A 170 36.41 -5.15 0.91
CA ARG A 170 36.47 -5.18 -0.56
C ARG A 170 35.50 -6.22 -1.12
N ARG A 171 35.38 -7.40 -0.49
CA ARG A 171 34.47 -8.46 -0.94
C ARG A 171 33.00 -8.00 -0.90
N ILE A 172 32.59 -7.23 0.11
CA ILE A 172 31.25 -6.64 0.18
C ILE A 172 31.06 -5.64 -0.97
N ASN A 173 31.98 -4.70 -1.14
CA ASN A 173 31.87 -3.64 -2.14
C ASN A 173 31.85 -4.17 -3.59
N GLU A 174 32.66 -5.21 -3.87
CA GLU A 174 32.75 -5.86 -5.18
C GLU A 174 31.67 -6.93 -5.42
N THR A 175 30.82 -7.23 -4.42
CA THR A 175 29.71 -8.17 -4.61
C THR A 175 28.82 -7.70 -5.76
N GLN A 176 28.69 -8.55 -6.79
CA GLN A 176 27.81 -8.30 -7.90
C GLN A 176 26.37 -8.68 -7.54
N ILE A 177 25.46 -7.81 -7.87
CA ILE A 177 24.02 -8.03 -7.72
C ILE A 177 23.34 -7.88 -9.08
N THR A 178 22.30 -8.68 -9.30
CA THR A 178 21.43 -8.54 -10.46
C THR A 178 20.34 -7.54 -10.12
N ILE A 179 20.19 -6.50 -10.94
CA ILE A 179 19.09 -5.54 -10.86
C ILE A 179 18.23 -5.64 -12.11
N TYR A 180 16.92 -5.57 -11.94
CA TYR A 180 15.96 -5.42 -13.04
C TYR A 180 15.45 -3.99 -13.01
N LEU A 181 15.79 -3.22 -14.02
CA LEU A 181 15.37 -1.83 -14.19
C LEU A 181 14.10 -1.78 -15.03
N ILE A 182 13.04 -1.23 -14.46
CA ILE A 182 11.83 -0.92 -15.22
C ILE A 182 12.04 0.45 -15.83
N GLU A 183 12.11 0.48 -17.18
CA GLU A 183 12.48 1.65 -17.94
C GLU A 183 11.28 2.51 -18.31
N LYS A 184 11.58 3.76 -18.71
CA LYS A 184 10.64 4.71 -19.26
C LYS A 184 9.86 4.11 -20.43
N GLY A 185 8.54 4.29 -20.43
CA GLY A 185 7.64 3.75 -21.45
C GLY A 185 6.90 2.47 -21.05
N THR A 186 7.22 1.86 -19.91
CA THR A 186 6.36 0.84 -19.29
C THR A 186 5.12 1.55 -18.70
N PRO A 187 3.88 1.19 -19.12
CA PRO A 187 2.67 1.76 -18.53
C PRO A 187 2.56 1.48 -17.03
N GLU A 188 1.91 2.37 -16.30
CA GLU A 188 1.86 2.32 -14.85
C GLU A 188 1.06 1.13 -14.30
N ASP A 189 -0.02 0.75 -14.99
CA ASP A 189 -0.78 -0.47 -14.69
C ASP A 189 0.08 -1.73 -14.85
N VAL A 190 0.91 -1.75 -15.90
CA VAL A 190 1.89 -2.82 -16.13
C VAL A 190 2.93 -2.84 -15.02
N LYS A 191 3.48 -1.69 -14.63
CA LYS A 191 4.42 -1.61 -13.50
C LYS A 191 3.82 -2.14 -12.22
N PHE A 192 2.61 -1.66 -11.87
CA PHE A 192 1.92 -2.09 -10.66
C PHE A 192 1.72 -3.61 -10.63
N ASN A 193 1.28 -4.19 -11.75
CA ASN A 193 1.08 -5.63 -11.89
C ASN A 193 2.39 -6.42 -11.82
N ILE A 194 3.48 -5.92 -12.41
CA ILE A 194 4.82 -6.51 -12.28
C ILE A 194 5.22 -6.55 -10.81
N PHE A 195 5.09 -5.42 -10.10
CA PHE A 195 5.48 -5.34 -8.68
C PHE A 195 4.66 -6.26 -7.80
N ARG A 196 3.34 -6.34 -8.03
CA ARG A 196 2.47 -7.27 -7.30
C ARG A 196 2.90 -8.72 -7.46
N ARG A 197 3.38 -9.12 -8.66
CA ARG A 197 3.83 -10.50 -8.95
C ARG A 197 5.23 -10.82 -8.43
N ILE A 198 6.14 -9.87 -8.49
CA ILE A 198 7.55 -10.07 -8.11
C ILE A 198 7.70 -10.15 -6.60
N ASN A 199 6.89 -9.43 -5.87
CA ASN A 199 6.98 -9.27 -4.43
C ASN A 199 6.49 -10.53 -3.66
N THR A 200 6.93 -11.72 -4.10
CA THR A 200 6.56 -13.02 -3.53
C THR A 200 7.64 -13.64 -2.65
N GLY A 201 8.83 -13.03 -2.59
CA GLY A 201 10.03 -13.59 -1.93
C GLY A 201 10.25 -13.19 -0.47
N GLY A 202 9.19 -12.91 0.28
CA GLY A 202 9.25 -12.47 1.68
C GLY A 202 7.87 -12.14 2.21
N LEU A 203 7.75 -11.10 3.06
CA LEU A 203 6.43 -10.53 3.38
C LEU A 203 6.01 -9.63 2.20
N PRO A 204 5.03 -10.05 1.37
CA PRO A 204 4.69 -9.32 0.16
C PRO A 204 4.10 -7.94 0.52
N LEU A 205 4.44 -6.89 -0.24
CA LEU A 205 3.87 -5.55 -0.07
C LEU A 205 2.36 -5.58 -0.36
N SER A 206 1.59 -4.80 0.40
CA SER A 206 0.18 -4.59 0.07
C SER A 206 0.03 -3.75 -1.21
N PRO A 207 -1.13 -3.79 -1.87
CA PRO A 207 -1.38 -2.92 -3.02
C PRO A 207 -1.15 -1.43 -2.71
N GLN A 208 -1.47 -0.99 -1.49
CA GLN A 208 -1.27 0.41 -1.10
C GLN A 208 0.20 0.75 -0.84
N GLU A 209 0.99 -0.18 -0.30
CA GLU A 209 2.44 0.01 -0.17
C GLU A 209 3.11 0.15 -1.53
N ILE A 210 2.67 -0.65 -2.53
CA ILE A 210 3.15 -0.53 -3.91
C ILE A 210 2.75 0.83 -4.49
N ARG A 211 1.47 1.25 -4.34
CA ARG A 211 1.00 2.57 -4.80
C ARG A 211 1.77 3.71 -4.17
N HIS A 212 2.04 3.61 -2.87
CA HIS A 212 2.84 4.59 -2.14
C HIS A 212 4.26 4.72 -2.70
N ALA A 213 4.91 3.59 -2.99
CA ALA A 213 6.25 3.57 -3.58
C ALA A 213 6.29 4.21 -4.98
N LEU A 214 5.27 3.91 -5.82
CA LEU A 214 5.19 4.40 -7.20
C LEU A 214 4.74 5.86 -7.34
N ASN A 215 4.03 6.41 -6.35
CA ASN A 215 3.43 7.74 -6.40
C ASN A 215 3.91 8.63 -5.27
N GLN A 216 5.24 8.71 -5.08
CA GLN A 216 5.84 9.61 -4.09
C GLN A 216 5.46 11.08 -4.34
N GLY A 217 5.33 11.85 -3.26
CA GLY A 217 5.00 13.27 -3.32
C GLY A 217 4.09 13.71 -2.18
N LYS A 218 3.44 14.87 -2.36
CA LYS A 218 2.56 15.44 -1.32
C LYS A 218 1.38 14.53 -0.94
N VAL A 219 0.89 13.69 -1.86
CA VAL A 219 -0.22 12.77 -1.60
C VAL A 219 0.12 11.75 -0.52
N THR A 220 1.36 11.29 -0.43
CA THR A 220 1.75 10.26 0.54
C THR A 220 1.71 10.78 1.97
N SER A 221 2.22 11.99 2.21
CA SER A 221 2.12 12.69 3.50
C SER A 221 0.68 13.09 3.82
N PHE A 222 -0.09 13.54 2.83
CA PHE A 222 -1.49 13.88 2.96
C PHE A 222 -2.33 12.68 3.44
N LEU A 223 -2.23 11.53 2.79
CA LEU A 223 -2.93 10.31 3.23
C LEU A 223 -2.53 9.89 4.64
N LYS A 224 -1.25 10.02 5.00
CA LYS A 224 -0.77 9.73 6.36
C LYS A 224 -1.39 10.68 7.40
N THR A 225 -1.50 11.96 7.08
CA THR A 225 -2.14 12.97 7.94
C THR A 225 -3.61 12.61 8.18
N LEU A 226 -4.37 12.30 7.12
CA LEU A 226 -5.78 11.92 7.22
C LEU A 226 -5.98 10.63 8.02
N ALA A 227 -5.13 9.61 7.83
CA ALA A 227 -5.18 8.35 8.56
C ALA A 227 -4.95 8.53 10.08
N ASN A 228 -4.23 9.57 10.46
CA ASN A 228 -3.97 9.91 11.85
C ASN A 228 -4.99 10.89 12.46
N SER A 229 -5.93 11.43 11.67
CA SER A 229 -6.93 12.38 12.15
C SER A 229 -7.86 11.75 13.21
N ASN A 230 -8.29 12.56 14.17
CA ASN A 230 -9.21 12.13 15.21
C ASN A 230 -10.58 11.78 14.64
N GLU A 231 -11.03 12.49 13.63
CA GLU A 231 -12.31 12.31 12.96
C GLU A 231 -12.38 10.95 12.26
N PHE A 232 -11.32 10.56 11.53
CA PHE A 232 -11.24 9.24 10.91
C PHE A 232 -11.24 8.12 11.95
N LYS A 233 -10.42 8.25 12.99
CA LYS A 233 -10.35 7.29 14.10
C LYS A 233 -11.69 7.17 14.82
N ALA A 234 -12.38 8.29 15.06
CA ALA A 234 -13.69 8.28 15.70
C ALA A 234 -14.77 7.64 14.81
N ALA A 235 -14.81 7.98 13.50
CA ALA A 235 -15.78 7.42 12.56
C ALA A 235 -15.60 5.91 12.36
N THR A 236 -14.37 5.43 12.37
CA THR A 236 -14.05 3.99 12.26
C THR A 236 -14.05 3.26 13.60
N ALA A 237 -14.34 3.96 14.71
CA ALA A 237 -14.25 3.44 16.08
C ALA A 237 -12.88 2.81 16.39
N ASN A 238 -11.79 3.39 15.87
CA ASN A 238 -10.41 2.91 15.94
C ASN A 238 -10.21 1.47 15.41
N ALA A 239 -11.12 0.97 14.56
CA ALA A 239 -11.03 -0.39 14.04
C ALA A 239 -10.01 -0.57 12.92
N ILE A 240 -9.61 0.52 12.27
CA ILE A 240 -8.61 0.48 11.21
C ILE A 240 -7.27 0.93 11.77
N VAL A 241 -6.35 -0.02 11.93
CA VAL A 241 -4.94 0.27 12.20
C VAL A 241 -4.24 0.46 10.85
N ASP A 242 -3.38 1.51 10.73
CA ASP A 242 -2.67 1.79 9.47
C ASP A 242 -1.51 0.80 9.22
N LYS A 243 -1.63 -0.42 9.74
CA LYS A 243 -0.73 -1.52 9.42
C LYS A 243 -0.82 -1.79 7.93
N ARG A 244 0.33 -1.79 7.26
CA ARG A 244 0.44 -2.00 5.81
C ARG A 244 -0.38 -1.00 4.97
N MET A 245 -0.53 0.23 5.47
CA MET A 245 -1.24 1.35 4.85
C MET A 245 -2.74 1.11 4.59
N ALA A 246 -3.39 0.26 5.35
CA ALA A 246 -4.78 -0.08 5.15
C ALA A 246 -5.73 1.12 5.37
N ALA A 247 -5.42 1.98 6.36
CA ALA A 247 -6.16 3.22 6.57
C ALA A 247 -5.99 4.16 5.36
N ARG A 248 -4.77 4.31 4.85
CA ARG A 248 -4.48 5.16 3.68
C ARG A 248 -5.19 4.66 2.43
N GLU A 249 -5.27 3.36 2.20
CA GLU A 249 -6.03 2.80 1.08
C GLU A 249 -7.52 3.13 1.18
N THR A 250 -8.11 2.93 2.38
CA THR A 250 -9.51 3.23 2.63
C THR A 250 -9.84 4.70 2.36
N ILE A 251 -8.98 5.60 2.81
CA ILE A 251 -9.10 7.05 2.58
C ILE A 251 -8.93 7.38 1.09
N LEU A 252 -7.92 6.78 0.44
CA LEU A 252 -7.65 6.98 -0.98
C LEU A 252 -8.87 6.64 -1.84
N ARG A 253 -9.61 5.58 -1.53
CA ARG A 253 -10.84 5.21 -2.24
C ARG A 253 -11.89 6.34 -2.20
N PHE A 254 -12.12 6.93 -1.01
CA PHE A 254 -13.02 8.09 -0.89
C PHE A 254 -12.54 9.26 -1.74
N LEU A 255 -11.27 9.65 -1.60
CA LEU A 255 -10.70 10.78 -2.32
C LEU A 255 -10.75 10.58 -3.84
N SER A 256 -10.51 9.36 -4.30
CA SER A 256 -10.57 9.02 -5.73
C SER A 256 -11.96 9.24 -6.32
N PHE A 257 -13.00 8.78 -5.64
CA PHE A 257 -14.39 9.00 -6.05
C PHE A 257 -14.92 10.42 -5.74
N LYS A 258 -14.23 11.17 -4.88
CA LYS A 258 -14.50 12.60 -4.70
C LYS A 258 -13.94 13.46 -5.85
N ILE A 259 -12.76 13.08 -6.36
CA ILE A 259 -12.11 13.74 -7.49
C ILE A 259 -12.79 13.36 -8.81
N THR A 260 -13.13 12.08 -8.96
CA THR A 260 -13.79 11.56 -10.17
C THR A 260 -15.16 11.03 -9.81
N ASP A 261 -16.20 11.65 -10.34
CA ASP A 261 -17.59 11.22 -10.11
C ASP A 261 -17.77 9.73 -10.47
N PHE A 262 -18.45 8.98 -9.61
CA PHE A 262 -18.65 7.54 -9.78
C PHE A 262 -19.41 7.18 -11.07
N THR A 263 -20.21 8.10 -11.62
CA THR A 263 -20.91 7.90 -12.91
C THR A 263 -19.94 7.85 -14.09
N LYS A 264 -18.77 8.50 -13.94
CA LYS A 264 -17.68 8.51 -14.92
C LYS A 264 -16.65 7.41 -14.68
N TYR A 265 -16.83 6.61 -13.62
CA TYR A 265 -15.95 5.49 -13.36
C TYR A 265 -16.07 4.44 -14.46
N ASP A 266 -14.98 4.19 -15.18
CA ASP A 266 -14.85 3.26 -16.30
C ASP A 266 -13.50 2.50 -16.29
N ALA A 267 -12.78 2.62 -15.20
CA ALA A 267 -11.47 1.97 -15.09
C ALA A 267 -11.57 0.44 -15.16
N PRO A 268 -10.66 -0.23 -15.88
CA PRO A 268 -10.66 -1.68 -16.00
C PRO A 268 -10.36 -2.34 -14.64
N GLU A 269 -9.55 -1.72 -13.82
CA GLU A 269 -9.18 -2.17 -12.48
C GLU A 269 -9.22 -0.99 -11.49
N LEU A 270 -9.64 -1.29 -10.26
CA LEU A 270 -9.67 -0.31 -9.18
C LEU A 270 -8.27 0.24 -8.87
N ASP A 271 -7.25 -0.59 -8.96
CA ASP A 271 -5.86 -0.19 -8.73
C ASP A 271 -5.39 0.89 -9.69
N THR A 272 -5.71 0.79 -10.97
CA THR A 272 -5.41 1.82 -11.99
C THR A 272 -6.10 3.14 -11.66
N PHE A 273 -7.36 3.07 -11.21
CA PHE A 273 -8.13 4.26 -10.80
C PHE A 273 -7.50 4.95 -9.59
N LEU A 274 -7.11 4.19 -8.57
CA LEU A 274 -6.48 4.71 -7.36
C LEU A 274 -5.08 5.31 -7.64
N ASN A 275 -4.30 4.66 -8.51
CA ASN A 275 -3.01 5.20 -8.97
C ASN A 275 -3.18 6.53 -9.69
N THR A 276 -4.17 6.63 -10.59
CA THR A 276 -4.47 7.87 -11.31
C THR A 276 -4.87 8.99 -10.36
N ALA A 277 -5.68 8.70 -9.35
CA ALA A 277 -6.08 9.68 -8.34
C ALA A 277 -4.88 10.19 -7.53
N MET A 278 -3.91 9.33 -7.15
CA MET A 278 -2.70 9.76 -6.46
C MET A 278 -1.86 10.73 -7.33
N LYS A 279 -1.73 10.46 -8.64
CA LYS A 279 -1.04 11.36 -9.56
C LYS A 279 -1.71 12.72 -9.67
N ILE A 280 -3.04 12.72 -9.79
CA ILE A 280 -3.83 13.97 -9.83
C ILE A 280 -3.59 14.77 -8.55
N MET A 281 -3.67 14.13 -7.38
CA MET A 281 -3.44 14.81 -6.09
C MET A 281 -2.02 15.36 -5.94
N ASN A 282 -1.01 14.68 -6.48
CA ASN A 282 0.36 15.20 -6.48
C ASN A 282 0.52 16.49 -7.31
N GLN A 283 -0.36 16.71 -8.30
CA GLN A 283 -0.37 17.91 -9.15
C GLN A 283 -1.27 19.02 -8.62
N MET A 284 -2.13 18.76 -7.63
CA MET A 284 -3.02 19.75 -7.04
C MET A 284 -2.27 20.86 -6.32
N SER A 285 -2.85 22.05 -6.25
CA SER A 285 -2.36 23.12 -5.37
C SER A 285 -2.58 22.76 -3.90
N ASP A 286 -1.87 23.42 -3.01
CA ASP A 286 -2.03 23.20 -1.57
C ASP A 286 -3.45 23.58 -1.11
N THR A 287 -4.02 24.65 -1.66
CA THR A 287 -5.43 25.03 -1.41
C THR A 287 -6.44 23.95 -1.80
N GLN A 288 -6.19 23.22 -2.91
CA GLN A 288 -7.06 22.11 -3.31
C GLN A 288 -6.93 20.90 -2.37
N ILE A 289 -5.71 20.64 -1.89
CA ILE A 289 -5.45 19.58 -0.90
C ILE A 289 -6.11 19.93 0.45
N GLU A 290 -6.01 21.20 0.90
CA GLU A 290 -6.67 21.69 2.11
C GLU A 290 -8.20 21.55 2.01
N ALA A 291 -8.80 21.91 0.88
CA ALA A 291 -10.23 21.74 0.66
C ALA A 291 -10.67 20.25 0.71
N LEU A 292 -9.87 19.33 0.15
CA LEU A 292 -10.12 17.89 0.27
C LEU A 292 -10.00 17.40 1.72
N GLN A 293 -9.05 17.93 2.48
CA GLN A 293 -8.89 17.60 3.90
C GLN A 293 -10.10 18.04 4.71
N GLU A 294 -10.51 19.30 4.60
CA GLU A 294 -11.67 19.84 5.31
C GLU A 294 -12.93 19.03 5.01
N GLU A 295 -13.14 18.71 3.74
CA GLU A 295 -14.28 17.91 3.31
C GLU A 295 -14.23 16.48 3.88
N PHE A 296 -13.07 15.84 3.88
CA PHE A 296 -12.89 14.52 4.49
C PHE A 296 -13.22 14.55 5.99
N LEU A 297 -12.65 15.49 6.75
CA LEU A 297 -12.88 15.61 8.18
C LEU A 297 -14.36 15.88 8.50
N ARG A 298 -15.01 16.76 7.71
CA ARG A 298 -16.44 17.02 7.80
C ARG A 298 -17.26 15.74 7.60
N VAL A 299 -16.97 14.97 6.58
CA VAL A 299 -17.68 13.71 6.28
C VAL A 299 -17.49 12.67 7.35
N MET A 300 -16.29 12.52 7.89
CA MET A 300 -16.01 11.58 8.98
C MET A 300 -16.82 11.93 10.24
N THR A 301 -16.89 13.22 10.56
CA THR A 301 -17.72 13.71 11.68
C THR A 301 -19.21 13.38 11.45
N ILE A 302 -19.74 13.63 10.25
CA ILE A 302 -21.12 13.33 9.90
C ILE A 302 -21.40 11.83 10.00
N ALA A 303 -20.52 11.00 9.45
CA ALA A 303 -20.67 9.53 9.52
C ALA A 303 -20.71 9.03 10.97
N LYS A 304 -19.83 9.56 11.83
CA LYS A 304 -19.85 9.26 13.26
C LYS A 304 -21.16 9.64 13.93
N GLU A 305 -21.71 10.80 13.64
CA GLU A 305 -22.96 11.29 14.21
C GLU A 305 -24.18 10.49 13.73
N LEU A 306 -24.21 10.06 12.45
CA LEU A 306 -25.30 9.27 11.88
C LEU A 306 -25.28 7.81 12.30
N PHE A 307 -24.12 7.19 12.44
CA PHE A 307 -24.00 5.75 12.60
C PHE A 307 -23.28 5.31 13.89
N ASP A 308 -22.84 6.24 14.73
CA ASP A 308 -22.06 6.00 15.95
C ASP A 308 -20.80 5.17 15.67
N ASN A 309 -20.65 4.01 16.32
CA ASN A 309 -19.50 3.12 16.13
C ASN A 309 -19.71 2.11 14.98
N ASP A 310 -20.84 2.17 14.29
CA ASP A 310 -21.21 1.24 13.23
C ASP A 310 -21.13 1.85 11.81
N ALA A 311 -20.52 3.03 11.68
CA ALA A 311 -20.29 3.62 10.38
C ALA A 311 -19.51 2.65 9.47
N PHE A 312 -19.88 2.62 8.20
CA PHE A 312 -19.21 1.85 7.16
C PHE A 312 -19.23 0.32 7.33
N ARG A 313 -20.16 -0.20 8.12
CA ARG A 313 -20.29 -1.63 8.40
C ARG A 313 -21.57 -2.19 7.85
N LYS A 314 -21.56 -3.44 7.43
CA LYS A 314 -22.77 -4.18 7.09
C LYS A 314 -23.65 -4.29 8.33
N ARG A 315 -24.98 -4.10 8.18
CA ARG A 315 -25.94 -4.14 9.26
C ARG A 315 -27.01 -5.19 9.00
N SER A 316 -27.42 -5.88 10.06
CA SER A 316 -28.53 -6.85 10.03
C SER A 316 -29.31 -6.76 11.33
N LYS A 317 -30.63 -6.97 11.27
CA LYS A 317 -31.50 -7.09 12.46
C LYS A 317 -31.13 -8.29 13.36
N ARG A 318 -30.47 -9.30 12.80
CA ARG A 318 -30.17 -10.56 13.48
C ARG A 318 -28.78 -10.59 14.11
N SER A 319 -27.89 -9.68 13.76
CA SER A 319 -26.53 -9.68 14.29
C SER A 319 -26.43 -8.91 15.58
N THR A 320 -25.96 -9.56 16.63
CA THR A 320 -25.63 -8.94 17.92
C THR A 320 -24.20 -8.41 17.98
N GLY A 321 -23.36 -8.74 16.99
CA GLY A 321 -21.97 -8.34 16.87
C GLY A 321 -21.76 -7.23 15.86
N ARG A 322 -20.63 -6.53 15.99
CA ARG A 322 -20.22 -5.49 15.05
C ARG A 322 -19.45 -6.12 13.89
N SER A 323 -19.93 -5.93 12.64
CA SER A 323 -19.23 -6.36 11.44
C SER A 323 -17.93 -5.59 11.26
N PRO A 324 -16.93 -6.13 10.56
CA PRO A 324 -15.74 -5.37 10.15
C PRO A 324 -16.13 -4.20 9.23
N ILE A 325 -15.23 -3.22 9.11
CA ILE A 325 -15.43 -2.10 8.18
C ILE A 325 -15.30 -2.61 6.75
N ASN A 326 -16.26 -2.21 5.92
CA ASN A 326 -16.30 -2.53 4.51
C ASN A 326 -15.85 -1.31 3.69
N LYS A 327 -14.80 -1.45 2.88
CA LYS A 327 -14.21 -0.36 2.10
C LYS A 327 -15.19 0.18 1.04
N ALA A 328 -16.00 -0.68 0.44
CA ALA A 328 -17.00 -0.27 -0.56
C ALA A 328 -18.14 0.54 0.07
N LEU A 329 -18.53 0.21 1.31
CA LEU A 329 -19.45 1.06 2.08
C LEU A 329 -18.78 2.36 2.51
N PHE A 330 -17.51 2.33 2.91
CA PHE A 330 -16.78 3.54 3.28
C PHE A 330 -16.78 4.56 2.15
N GLU A 331 -16.38 4.16 0.94
CA GLU A 331 -16.34 5.09 -0.21
C GLU A 331 -17.73 5.56 -0.64
N SER A 332 -18.71 4.65 -0.74
CA SER A 332 -20.04 4.99 -1.23
C SER A 332 -20.84 5.87 -0.25
N TRP A 333 -20.76 5.62 1.06
CA TRP A 333 -21.35 6.49 2.06
C TRP A 333 -20.66 7.85 2.12
N SER A 334 -19.32 7.86 2.20
CA SER A 334 -18.55 9.09 2.36
C SER A 334 -18.77 10.06 1.18
N VAL A 335 -18.76 9.56 -0.06
CA VAL A 335 -19.00 10.39 -1.24
C VAL A 335 -20.42 10.92 -1.28
N ASN A 336 -21.43 10.10 -1.01
CA ASN A 336 -22.81 10.56 -0.98
C ASN A 336 -23.07 11.59 0.12
N LEU A 337 -22.51 11.40 1.33
CA LEU A 337 -22.58 12.37 2.41
C LEU A 337 -21.88 13.68 2.07
N SER A 338 -20.74 13.60 1.36
CA SER A 338 -20.01 14.81 0.93
C SER A 338 -20.79 15.70 -0.03
N SER A 339 -21.75 15.15 -0.76
CA SER A 339 -22.60 15.91 -1.70
C SER A 339 -23.73 16.70 -1.03
N LEU A 340 -23.94 16.50 0.27
CA LEU A 340 -25.06 17.11 0.99
C LEU A 340 -24.66 18.45 1.64
N ASN A 341 -25.55 19.43 1.54
CA ASN A 341 -25.42 20.67 2.28
C ASN A 341 -25.81 20.51 3.77
N ASN A 342 -25.54 21.52 4.58
CA ASN A 342 -25.77 21.48 6.01
C ASN A 342 -27.23 21.26 6.41
N ASP A 343 -28.20 21.80 5.65
CA ASP A 343 -29.63 21.64 5.93
C ASP A 343 -30.06 20.18 5.76
N LYS A 344 -29.62 19.54 4.67
CA LYS A 344 -29.87 18.11 4.42
C LYS A 344 -29.22 17.23 5.48
N ILE A 345 -28.00 17.56 5.89
CA ILE A 345 -27.31 16.83 6.98
C ILE A 345 -28.08 16.97 8.29
N LYS A 346 -28.54 18.18 8.65
CA LYS A 346 -29.35 18.41 9.85
C LYS A 346 -30.63 17.59 9.82
N LEU A 347 -31.30 17.53 8.66
CA LEU A 347 -32.52 16.74 8.48
C LEU A 347 -32.24 15.24 8.61
N LEU A 348 -31.14 14.72 8.01
CA LEU A 348 -30.75 13.31 8.17
C LEU A 348 -30.45 12.96 9.63
N LYS A 349 -29.77 13.83 10.36
CA LYS A 349 -29.54 13.64 11.82
C LYS A 349 -30.84 13.53 12.60
N GLY A 350 -31.83 14.36 12.28
CA GLY A 350 -33.16 14.27 12.88
C GLY A 350 -33.95 13.00 12.53
N ARG A 351 -33.55 12.32 11.44
CA ARG A 351 -34.17 11.07 10.94
C ARG A 351 -33.23 9.86 11.02
N LYS A 352 -32.30 9.89 11.94
CA LYS A 352 -31.23 8.89 12.09
C LYS A 352 -31.78 7.46 12.18
N GLU A 353 -32.79 7.21 12.97
CA GLU A 353 -33.40 5.88 13.12
C GLU A 353 -33.96 5.35 11.80
N MET A 354 -34.68 6.20 11.07
CA MET A 354 -35.22 5.86 9.75
C MET A 354 -34.09 5.55 8.76
N LEU A 355 -33.02 6.36 8.76
CA LEU A 355 -31.84 6.15 7.90
C LEU A 355 -31.22 4.77 8.16
N VAL A 356 -31.08 4.40 9.44
CA VAL A 356 -30.53 3.11 9.84
C VAL A 356 -31.45 1.97 9.43
N ASP A 357 -32.75 2.09 9.64
CA ASP A 357 -33.73 1.07 9.27
C ASP A 357 -33.77 0.82 7.75
N GLU A 358 -33.75 1.88 6.94
CA GLU A 358 -33.67 1.76 5.48
C GLU A 358 -32.33 1.17 5.03
N PHE A 359 -31.24 1.48 5.72
CA PHE A 359 -29.94 0.86 5.42
C PHE A 359 -29.92 -0.63 5.78
N ILE A 360 -30.55 -1.06 6.88
CA ILE A 360 -30.69 -2.47 7.22
C ILE A 360 -31.50 -3.20 6.13
N LYS A 361 -32.59 -2.62 5.64
CA LYS A 361 -33.37 -3.19 4.53
C LYS A 361 -32.53 -3.31 3.26
N LEU A 362 -31.70 -2.30 2.95
CA LEU A 362 -30.81 -2.34 1.79
C LEU A 362 -29.76 -3.46 1.92
N ASN A 363 -29.30 -3.79 3.14
CA ASN A 363 -28.41 -4.92 3.38
C ASN A 363 -29.11 -6.30 3.23
N GLU A 364 -30.45 -6.34 3.08
CA GLU A 364 -31.20 -7.57 2.74
C GLU A 364 -31.27 -7.79 1.21
N ASP A 365 -30.93 -6.78 0.40
CA ASP A 365 -30.84 -6.89 -1.07
C ASP A 365 -29.57 -7.62 -1.46
N VAL A 366 -29.72 -8.83 -2.02
CA VAL A 366 -28.60 -9.70 -2.44
C VAL A 366 -27.68 -8.98 -3.43
N ARG A 367 -28.24 -8.26 -4.41
CA ARG A 367 -27.44 -7.54 -5.41
C ARG A 367 -26.63 -6.40 -4.79
N PHE A 368 -27.17 -5.74 -3.76
CA PHE A 368 -26.43 -4.72 -3.03
C PHE A 368 -25.27 -5.35 -2.24
N ILE A 369 -25.55 -6.44 -1.52
CA ILE A 369 -24.52 -7.19 -0.77
C ILE A 369 -23.40 -7.67 -1.70
N ASP A 370 -23.74 -8.25 -2.85
CA ASP A 370 -22.74 -8.67 -3.86
C ASP A 370 -21.89 -7.48 -4.33
N SER A 371 -22.49 -6.30 -4.50
CA SER A 371 -21.78 -5.10 -4.97
C SER A 371 -20.77 -4.53 -3.97
N ILE A 372 -20.87 -4.93 -2.70
CA ILE A 372 -19.99 -4.48 -1.60
C ILE A 372 -19.10 -5.60 -1.03
N SER A 373 -19.20 -6.83 -1.53
CA SER A 373 -18.47 -7.99 -0.98
C SER A 373 -17.43 -8.53 -1.95
N GLU A 374 -17.78 -8.68 -3.23
CA GLU A 374 -16.93 -9.31 -4.24
C GLU A 374 -16.77 -8.40 -5.46
N GLY A 375 -15.61 -8.45 -6.12
CA GLY A 375 -15.37 -7.67 -7.34
C GLY A 375 -15.74 -6.19 -7.19
N THR A 376 -15.44 -5.60 -6.04
CA THR A 376 -15.88 -4.24 -5.67
C THR A 376 -15.36 -3.16 -6.60
N GLY A 377 -14.33 -3.46 -7.43
CA GLY A 377 -13.81 -2.60 -8.46
C GLY A 377 -14.57 -2.65 -9.80
N GLU A 378 -15.51 -3.59 -10.01
CA GLU A 378 -16.26 -3.69 -11.25
C GLU A 378 -17.16 -2.46 -11.46
N VAL A 379 -17.13 -1.89 -12.68
CA VAL A 379 -17.86 -0.65 -13.03
C VAL A 379 -19.35 -0.72 -12.69
N ALA A 380 -20.00 -1.84 -13.02
CA ALA A 380 -21.42 -2.03 -12.74
C ALA A 380 -21.71 -2.05 -11.23
N ARG A 381 -20.85 -2.71 -10.44
CA ARG A 381 -21.01 -2.81 -8.98
C ARG A 381 -20.75 -1.48 -8.29
N VAL A 382 -19.73 -0.73 -8.73
CA VAL A 382 -19.47 0.63 -8.26
C VAL A 382 -20.69 1.51 -8.48
N LYS A 383 -21.15 1.64 -9.73
CA LYS A 383 -22.29 2.47 -10.06
C LYS A 383 -23.56 2.07 -9.30
N TYR A 384 -23.78 0.76 -9.12
CA TYR A 384 -24.95 0.26 -8.41
C TYR A 384 -24.94 0.66 -6.92
N ARG A 385 -23.85 0.36 -6.17
CA ARG A 385 -23.81 0.66 -4.73
C ARG A 385 -23.89 2.16 -4.42
N PHE A 386 -23.19 2.99 -5.22
CA PHE A 386 -23.26 4.43 -5.05
C PHE A 386 -24.67 4.98 -5.30
N SER A 387 -25.34 4.51 -6.36
CA SER A 387 -26.71 4.89 -6.68
C SER A 387 -27.69 4.44 -5.60
N LYS A 388 -27.55 3.23 -5.07
CA LYS A 388 -28.44 2.71 -4.00
C LYS A 388 -28.31 3.48 -2.70
N ILE A 389 -27.10 3.85 -2.29
CA ILE A 389 -26.92 4.73 -1.12
C ILE A 389 -27.51 6.11 -1.38
N LYS A 390 -27.33 6.66 -2.58
CA LYS A 390 -27.94 7.93 -2.96
C LYS A 390 -29.47 7.89 -2.90
N GLU A 391 -30.09 6.88 -3.52
CA GLU A 391 -31.54 6.66 -3.52
C GLU A 391 -32.07 6.55 -2.07
N LEU A 392 -31.38 5.82 -1.20
CA LEU A 392 -31.73 5.67 0.21
C LEU A 392 -31.72 7.01 0.94
N ILE A 393 -30.65 7.80 0.77
CA ILE A 393 -30.53 9.12 1.38
C ILE A 393 -31.67 10.04 0.87
N GLU A 394 -31.91 10.07 -0.43
CA GLU A 394 -32.99 10.89 -1.03
C GLU A 394 -34.36 10.45 -0.53
N LYS A 395 -34.61 9.16 -0.37
CA LYS A 395 -35.86 8.65 0.20
C LYS A 395 -36.08 9.18 1.62
N VAL A 396 -35.05 9.08 2.48
CA VAL A 396 -35.16 9.58 3.86
C VAL A 396 -35.32 11.10 3.92
N LEU A 397 -34.73 11.85 2.99
CA LEU A 397 -34.87 13.31 2.91
C LEU A 397 -36.24 13.79 2.42
N LYS A 398 -36.96 13.00 1.60
CA LYS A 398 -38.27 13.37 1.04
C LYS A 398 -39.47 13.16 1.99
N ILE A 399 -39.33 12.27 2.94
CA ILE A 399 -40.37 11.98 3.95
C ILE A 399 -40.41 13.08 5.01
#